data_a95bf752c9a528c4ec921080673d1059
#
_entry.id   a95bf752c9a528c4ec921080673d1059
#
_cell.length_a   1.000
_cell.length_b   1.000
_cell.length_c   1.000
_cell.angle_alpha   90.00
_cell.angle_beta   90.00
_cell.angle_gamma   90.00
#
_symmetry.space_group_name_H-M   'P 1'
#
loop_
_entity.id
_entity.type
_entity.pdbx_description
1 polymer ?
#
loop_
_entity_poly.entity_id
_entity_poly.type
_entity_poly.pdbx_seq_one_letter_code
_entity_poly.pdbx_strand_id
1 'polypeptide(L)'
;MTQTLRVKLNSTVRQDDLSPANVARPLLQPMPDVILGATDNGDEMIVSVKPTPNTFFGTRGGAILDDDSLWIADTGHHRILGWKTIPTTDNAPADFVIGQPDFYHEGRNAKAEVNAYSLNVPTGVTACGKGLAVADAWNHRILIWNETPTSNNQPADIVLGQADFSGGESNRGNNLPNATSLFWCYGVYWDGARLWVCDTGNRRVLMWNGLPTSNGQKADLILGQKDFNTRDENGGTEPNATSMRWAHGICVWRGKLCVADAGNNRVMIWNSTPTETNQPCDVVLGQKDFTLVDHNQTNYFPIPAGLNMPYGVTSVGDWLIVTDTASSRLLGWHIDDCRNGTPAKLLAGQYTFQEKGDNRWAMPVRDSLCWSYGIYAKGETILVCDSGNSRAMLWRVSDEVKGTI
;
A
#
# COMPACT_ATOMS: atom_id res chain seq x y z
N MET A 1 -31.66 7.37 -37.64
CA MET A 1 -31.52 8.42 -36.62
C MET A 1 -31.46 7.74 -35.28
N THR A 2 -30.27 7.67 -34.67
CA THR A 2 -30.06 7.04 -33.37
C THR A 2 -30.31 8.12 -32.30
N GLN A 3 -31.42 7.97 -31.57
CA GLN A 3 -31.70 8.85 -30.43
C GLN A 3 -30.76 8.48 -29.28
N THR A 4 -29.86 9.40 -28.90
CA THR A 4 -29.03 9.25 -27.72
C THR A 4 -29.84 9.65 -26.49
N LEU A 5 -30.17 8.69 -25.65
CA LEU A 5 -30.85 8.95 -24.38
C LEU A 5 -29.80 9.53 -23.39
N ARG A 6 -29.90 10.83 -23.08
CA ARG A 6 -29.13 11.43 -21.99
C ARG A 6 -29.93 11.36 -20.71
N VAL A 7 -29.53 10.47 -19.79
CA VAL A 7 -30.08 10.43 -18.43
C VAL A 7 -29.30 11.45 -17.61
N LYS A 8 -29.94 12.55 -17.17
CA LYS A 8 -29.40 13.42 -16.14
C LYS A 8 -29.68 12.76 -14.79
N LEU A 9 -28.66 12.23 -14.16
CA LEU A 9 -28.72 11.86 -12.76
C LEU A 9 -28.62 13.14 -11.93
N ASN A 10 -29.75 13.63 -11.41
CA ASN A 10 -29.72 14.66 -10.38
C ASN A 10 -29.32 14.00 -9.07
N SER A 11 -28.08 14.19 -8.64
CA SER A 11 -27.70 13.93 -7.26
C SER A 11 -28.32 15.03 -6.39
N THR A 12 -29.44 14.75 -5.77
CA THR A 12 -29.93 15.58 -4.66
C THR A 12 -29.07 15.27 -3.44
N VAL A 13 -28.05 16.08 -3.19
CA VAL A 13 -27.39 16.15 -1.87
C VAL A 13 -28.48 16.59 -0.89
N ARG A 14 -28.81 15.76 0.10
CA ARG A 14 -29.74 16.17 1.14
C ARG A 14 -29.10 17.28 1.97
N GLN A 15 -29.82 18.34 2.23
CA GLN A 15 -29.36 19.50 3.01
C GLN A 15 -28.90 19.13 4.43
N ASP A 16 -29.33 17.98 4.96
CA ASP A 16 -28.95 17.42 6.26
C ASP A 16 -27.50 16.88 6.27
N ASP A 17 -26.89 16.62 5.09
CA ASP A 17 -25.51 16.14 4.96
C ASP A 17 -24.47 17.28 5.08
N LEU A 18 -24.94 18.54 5.12
CA LEU A 18 -24.11 19.76 5.21
C LEU A 18 -23.96 20.28 6.66
N SER A 19 -24.18 19.45 7.67
CA SER A 19 -23.89 19.88 9.04
C SER A 19 -22.38 20.17 9.20
N PRO A 20 -21.98 21.20 9.97
CA PRO A 20 -20.58 21.52 10.21
C PRO A 20 -19.73 20.35 10.74
N ALA A 21 -20.38 19.37 11.37
CA ALA A 21 -19.74 18.15 11.87
C ALA A 21 -19.32 17.16 10.76
N ASN A 22 -19.86 17.30 9.53
CA ASN A 22 -19.61 16.42 8.38
C ASN A 22 -18.76 17.06 7.27
N VAL A 23 -18.28 18.29 7.47
CA VAL A 23 -17.36 18.91 6.52
C VAL A 23 -16.02 18.18 6.57
N ALA A 24 -15.65 17.55 5.47
CA ALA A 24 -14.35 16.89 5.35
C ALA A 24 -13.24 17.93 5.43
N ARG A 25 -12.31 17.75 6.36
CA ARG A 25 -11.09 18.57 6.43
C ARG A 25 -10.04 17.98 5.49
N PRO A 26 -9.23 18.83 4.83
CA PRO A 26 -8.24 18.35 3.87
C PRO A 26 -7.13 17.55 4.55
N LEU A 27 -6.83 16.38 4.01
CA LEU A 27 -5.69 15.54 4.42
C LEU A 27 -4.37 16.07 3.84
N LEU A 28 -4.42 16.52 2.61
CA LEU A 28 -3.26 16.94 1.81
C LEU A 28 -3.39 18.41 1.41
N GLN A 29 -2.28 19.02 1.01
CA GLN A 29 -2.31 20.31 0.31
C GLN A 29 -3.16 20.21 -0.96
N PRO A 30 -3.70 21.30 -1.51
CA PRO A 30 -4.61 21.25 -2.65
C PRO A 30 -4.06 20.53 -3.88
N MET A 31 -2.75 20.63 -4.12
CA MET A 31 -2.09 20.00 -5.27
C MET A 31 -0.83 19.23 -4.84
N PRO A 32 -0.49 18.13 -5.52
CA PRO A 32 0.80 17.46 -5.33
C PRO A 32 1.95 18.35 -5.81
N ASP A 33 3.07 18.27 -5.11
CA ASP A 33 4.29 18.98 -5.50
C ASP A 33 4.87 18.41 -6.79
N VAL A 34 4.86 17.08 -6.93
CA VAL A 34 5.44 16.36 -8.08
C VAL A 34 4.54 15.19 -8.50
N ILE A 35 4.41 15.00 -9.80
CA ILE A 35 3.80 13.82 -10.42
C ILE A 35 4.83 13.11 -11.28
N LEU A 36 5.00 11.80 -11.06
CA LEU A 36 5.85 10.93 -11.84
C LEU A 36 5.00 9.95 -12.65
N GLY A 37 5.41 9.64 -13.88
CA GLY A 37 4.74 8.68 -14.76
C GLY A 37 3.66 9.26 -15.66
N ALA A 38 3.29 10.53 -15.49
CA ALA A 38 2.29 11.20 -16.31
C ALA A 38 2.74 12.62 -16.67
N THR A 39 2.27 13.11 -17.80
CA THR A 39 2.53 14.47 -18.28
C THR A 39 1.24 15.29 -18.18
N ASP A 40 1.33 16.47 -17.54
CA ASP A 40 0.25 17.42 -17.43
C ASP A 40 0.20 18.30 -18.69
N ASN A 41 -0.92 18.33 -19.40
CA ASN A 41 -1.14 19.21 -20.53
C ASN A 41 -2.14 20.35 -20.23
N GLY A 42 -2.49 20.53 -18.95
CA GLY A 42 -3.38 21.57 -18.43
C GLY A 42 -4.82 21.13 -18.24
N ASP A 43 -5.38 20.30 -19.13
CA ASP A 43 -6.78 19.84 -19.05
C ASP A 43 -6.90 18.40 -18.53
N GLU A 44 -5.90 17.56 -18.83
CA GLU A 44 -5.86 16.16 -18.44
C GLU A 44 -4.42 15.67 -18.28
N MET A 45 -4.25 14.59 -17.53
CA MET A 45 -2.95 13.92 -17.38
C MET A 45 -2.78 12.86 -18.47
N ILE A 46 -1.71 12.96 -19.26
CA ILE A 46 -1.37 11.98 -20.29
C ILE A 46 -0.46 10.91 -19.70
N VAL A 47 -0.87 9.66 -19.84
CA VAL A 47 -0.14 8.48 -19.36
C VAL A 47 0.34 7.65 -20.54
N SER A 48 1.61 7.23 -20.51
CA SER A 48 2.18 6.25 -21.43
C SER A 48 2.53 4.97 -20.66
N VAL A 49 2.14 3.84 -21.20
CA VAL A 49 2.44 2.52 -20.62
C VAL A 49 3.66 1.84 -21.28
N LYS A 50 4.33 2.49 -22.23
CA LYS A 50 5.56 1.97 -22.78
C LYS A 50 6.70 2.15 -21.77
N PRO A 51 7.48 1.11 -21.45
CA PRO A 51 8.54 1.21 -20.46
C PRO A 51 9.62 2.20 -20.88
N THR A 52 9.90 3.19 -20.03
CA THR A 52 10.96 4.21 -20.15
C THR A 52 11.42 4.61 -18.73
N PRO A 53 12.46 5.43 -18.56
CA PRO A 53 12.89 5.89 -17.24
C PRO A 53 11.83 6.69 -16.46
N ASN A 54 10.81 7.21 -17.13
CA ASN A 54 9.81 8.09 -16.52
C ASN A 54 8.36 7.66 -16.79
N THR A 55 8.11 6.38 -17.02
CA THR A 55 6.77 5.84 -17.17
C THR A 55 6.52 4.68 -16.22
N PHE A 56 5.26 4.52 -15.84
CA PHE A 56 4.78 3.44 -15.00
C PHE A 56 3.61 2.68 -15.64
N PHE A 57 3.40 1.48 -15.13
CA PHE A 57 2.19 0.72 -15.37
C PHE A 57 1.67 0.11 -14.06
N GLY A 58 0.63 0.73 -13.49
CA GLY A 58 -0.05 0.24 -12.28
C GLY A 58 0.85 0.18 -11.04
N THR A 59 1.45 1.30 -10.64
CA THR A 59 2.32 1.40 -9.45
C THR A 59 1.58 0.95 -8.19
N ARG A 60 2.21 0.13 -7.32
CA ARG A 60 1.54 -0.37 -6.11
C ARG A 60 2.25 -0.07 -4.80
N GLY A 61 3.48 0.34 -4.82
CA GLY A 61 4.18 0.69 -3.58
C GLY A 61 5.43 1.50 -3.84
N GLY A 62 5.97 2.11 -2.81
CA GLY A 62 7.20 2.85 -2.87
C GLY A 62 7.62 3.34 -1.49
N ALA A 63 8.85 3.79 -1.37
CA ALA A 63 9.43 4.31 -0.15
C ALA A 63 10.41 5.44 -0.45
N ILE A 64 10.51 6.37 0.50
CA ILE A 64 11.58 7.37 0.57
C ILE A 64 12.54 6.88 1.65
N LEU A 65 13.78 6.54 1.28
CA LEU A 65 14.77 6.01 2.21
C LEU A 65 15.42 7.12 3.06
N ASP A 66 16.23 6.74 4.03
CA ASP A 66 16.88 7.69 4.95
C ASP A 66 17.89 8.61 4.24
N ASP A 67 18.47 8.15 3.14
CA ASP A 67 19.36 8.92 2.26
C ASP A 67 18.62 9.85 1.27
N ASP A 68 17.30 10.04 1.44
CA ASP A 68 16.40 10.78 0.56
C ASP A 68 16.26 10.21 -0.86
N SER A 69 16.74 8.99 -1.11
CA SER A 69 16.43 8.28 -2.35
C SER A 69 14.96 7.84 -2.37
N LEU A 70 14.35 7.84 -3.57
CA LEU A 70 12.97 7.42 -3.78
C LEU A 70 12.97 6.12 -4.60
N TRP A 71 12.20 5.13 -4.15
CA TRP A 71 12.07 3.84 -4.84
C TRP A 71 10.59 3.48 -5.01
N ILE A 72 10.17 3.16 -6.24
CA ILE A 72 8.77 2.91 -6.59
C ILE A 72 8.63 1.60 -7.36
N ALA A 73 7.70 0.76 -6.93
CA ALA A 73 7.31 -0.46 -7.62
C ALA A 73 6.46 -0.11 -8.87
N ASP A 74 7.06 -0.29 -10.02
CA ASP A 74 6.42 -0.25 -11.33
C ASP A 74 5.91 -1.66 -11.66
N THR A 75 4.80 -1.99 -11.02
CA THR A 75 4.27 -3.34 -10.85
C THR A 75 3.99 -4.04 -12.18
N GLY A 76 3.33 -3.35 -13.10
CA GLY A 76 2.95 -3.90 -14.40
C GLY A 76 4.13 -4.11 -15.36
N HIS A 77 5.21 -3.34 -15.22
CA HIS A 77 6.46 -3.56 -15.95
C HIS A 77 7.42 -4.51 -15.23
N HIS A 78 7.04 -5.06 -14.06
CA HIS A 78 7.82 -6.01 -13.27
C HIS A 78 9.20 -5.49 -12.88
N ARG A 79 9.27 -4.23 -12.40
CA ARG A 79 10.51 -3.55 -12.05
C ARG A 79 10.32 -2.57 -10.89
N ILE A 80 11.42 -2.13 -10.32
CA ILE A 80 11.48 -1.00 -9.39
C ILE A 80 12.24 0.12 -10.06
N LEU A 81 11.72 1.34 -9.99
CA LEU A 81 12.43 2.55 -10.42
C LEU A 81 12.97 3.29 -9.19
N GLY A 82 14.20 3.76 -9.27
CA GLY A 82 14.91 4.45 -8.21
C GLY A 82 15.43 5.82 -8.63
N TRP A 83 15.28 6.82 -7.76
CA TRP A 83 15.87 8.16 -7.88
C TRP A 83 16.84 8.37 -6.72
N LYS A 84 18.03 8.91 -7.02
CA LYS A 84 19.07 9.22 -6.02
C LYS A 84 18.60 10.21 -4.95
N THR A 85 17.70 11.10 -5.34
CA THR A 85 17.11 12.11 -4.47
C THR A 85 15.62 12.26 -4.81
N ILE A 86 14.82 12.72 -3.86
CA ILE A 86 13.41 13.02 -4.11
C ILE A 86 13.28 13.98 -5.29
N PRO A 87 12.57 13.62 -6.38
CA PRO A 87 12.33 14.50 -7.51
C PRO A 87 11.61 15.80 -7.11
N THR A 88 12.00 16.91 -7.73
CA THR A 88 11.41 18.23 -7.54
C THR A 88 10.67 18.75 -8.78
N THR A 89 10.66 17.98 -9.85
CA THR A 89 10.00 18.31 -11.13
C THR A 89 9.14 17.15 -11.59
N ASP A 90 8.03 17.48 -12.22
CA ASP A 90 7.14 16.48 -12.79
C ASP A 90 7.87 15.62 -13.84
N ASN A 91 7.44 14.36 -13.90
CA ASN A 91 7.92 13.38 -14.88
C ASN A 91 9.46 13.21 -14.93
N ALA A 92 10.13 13.48 -13.81
CA ALA A 92 11.58 13.29 -13.69
C ALA A 92 11.97 11.84 -14.01
N PRO A 93 12.98 11.59 -14.87
CA PRO A 93 13.43 10.25 -15.18
C PRO A 93 14.08 9.59 -13.96
N ALA A 94 13.88 8.29 -13.78
CA ALA A 94 14.57 7.50 -12.77
C ALA A 94 16.07 7.38 -13.09
N ASP A 95 16.89 7.32 -12.04
CA ASP A 95 18.34 7.09 -12.13
C ASP A 95 18.67 5.60 -12.26
N PHE A 96 17.82 4.74 -11.65
CA PHE A 96 18.07 3.30 -11.55
C PHE A 96 16.83 2.48 -11.88
N VAL A 97 17.06 1.27 -12.39
CA VAL A 97 16.05 0.23 -12.56
C VAL A 97 16.55 -1.08 -11.96
N ILE A 98 15.66 -1.76 -11.22
CA ILE A 98 15.87 -3.09 -10.62
C ILE A 98 14.81 -4.05 -11.19
N GLY A 99 15.17 -5.30 -11.43
CA GLY A 99 14.24 -6.34 -11.91
C GLY A 99 14.16 -6.46 -13.43
N GLN A 100 14.78 -5.51 -14.15
CA GLN A 100 14.90 -5.53 -15.61
C GLN A 100 16.33 -5.13 -16.00
N PRO A 101 16.84 -5.57 -17.16
CA PRO A 101 18.22 -5.26 -17.59
C PRO A 101 18.43 -3.76 -17.83
N ASP A 102 17.41 -3.05 -18.25
CA ASP A 102 17.40 -1.60 -18.46
C ASP A 102 15.98 -1.02 -18.41
N PHE A 103 15.84 0.30 -18.64
CA PHE A 103 14.57 1.02 -18.55
C PHE A 103 13.54 0.69 -19.66
N TYR A 104 13.96 0.04 -20.73
CA TYR A 104 13.14 -0.18 -21.93
C TYR A 104 12.63 -1.62 -22.04
N HIS A 105 13.02 -2.48 -21.09
CA HIS A 105 12.55 -3.84 -20.97
C HIS A 105 11.43 -3.98 -19.94
N GLU A 106 10.59 -4.98 -20.18
CA GLU A 106 9.49 -5.36 -19.31
C GLU A 106 9.22 -6.87 -19.36
N GLY A 107 8.38 -7.32 -18.49
CA GLY A 107 7.90 -8.70 -18.41
C GLY A 107 8.46 -9.41 -17.19
N ARG A 108 7.64 -10.36 -16.69
CA ARG A 108 7.97 -11.09 -15.48
C ARG A 108 9.34 -11.73 -15.57
N ASN A 109 10.11 -11.58 -14.49
CA ASN A 109 11.45 -12.12 -14.36
C ASN A 109 12.40 -11.75 -15.54
N ALA A 110 12.19 -10.57 -16.14
CA ALA A 110 12.91 -10.12 -17.34
C ALA A 110 12.84 -11.14 -18.49
N LYS A 111 11.75 -11.92 -18.58
CA LYS A 111 11.51 -13.03 -19.54
C LYS A 111 12.54 -14.18 -19.42
N ALA A 112 13.12 -14.36 -18.24
CA ALA A 112 14.08 -15.41 -17.90
C ALA A 112 13.60 -16.22 -16.69
N GLU A 113 14.46 -17.12 -16.20
CA GLU A 113 14.25 -17.86 -14.95
C GLU A 113 14.35 -16.94 -13.73
N VAL A 114 13.68 -17.33 -12.65
CA VAL A 114 13.71 -16.62 -11.36
C VAL A 114 15.13 -16.61 -10.80
N ASN A 115 15.64 -15.45 -10.40
CA ASN A 115 16.98 -15.29 -9.85
C ASN A 115 17.08 -14.02 -8.97
N ALA A 116 18.28 -13.65 -8.50
CA ALA A 116 18.50 -12.49 -7.63
C ALA A 116 18.27 -11.12 -8.33
N TYR A 117 18.19 -11.09 -9.64
CA TYR A 117 18.04 -9.88 -10.46
C TYR A 117 16.60 -9.68 -10.97
N SER A 118 15.72 -10.65 -10.76
CA SER A 118 14.42 -10.68 -11.42
C SER A 118 13.27 -10.36 -10.47
N LEU A 119 12.20 -9.78 -11.02
CA LEU A 119 10.97 -9.45 -10.31
C LEU A 119 9.73 -9.91 -11.09
N ASN A 120 8.68 -10.26 -10.34
CA ASN A 120 7.37 -10.61 -10.89
C ASN A 120 6.25 -9.96 -10.06
N VAL A 121 5.64 -8.91 -10.63
CA VAL A 121 4.60 -8.12 -9.95
C VAL A 121 5.09 -7.62 -8.58
N PRO A 122 6.18 -6.82 -8.52
CA PRO A 122 6.62 -6.21 -7.27
C PRO A 122 5.54 -5.25 -6.75
N THR A 123 5.36 -5.22 -5.43
CA THR A 123 4.31 -4.42 -4.79
C THR A 123 4.86 -3.55 -3.67
N GLY A 124 4.97 -4.07 -2.44
CA GLY A 124 5.50 -3.32 -1.30
C GLY A 124 6.98 -2.98 -1.45
N VAL A 125 7.36 -1.77 -1.07
CA VAL A 125 8.74 -1.30 -0.95
C VAL A 125 8.89 -0.59 0.38
N THR A 126 9.95 -0.87 1.12
CA THR A 126 10.24 -0.18 2.39
C THR A 126 11.74 0.02 2.55
N ALA A 127 12.14 1.08 3.27
CA ALA A 127 13.49 1.15 3.81
C ALA A 127 13.75 -0.08 4.69
N CYS A 128 14.95 -0.64 4.66
CA CYS A 128 15.31 -1.82 5.45
C CYS A 128 16.80 -1.74 5.84
N GLY A 129 17.06 -1.33 7.08
CA GLY A 129 18.42 -1.01 7.49
C GLY A 129 18.97 0.19 6.71
N LYS A 130 20.11 0.01 6.02
CA LYS A 130 20.70 0.99 5.11
C LYS A 130 20.28 0.82 3.65
N GLY A 131 19.45 -0.14 3.35
CA GLY A 131 18.99 -0.47 2.02
C GLY A 131 17.49 -0.53 1.92
N LEU A 132 16.96 -1.47 1.15
CA LEU A 132 15.52 -1.62 0.96
C LEU A 132 15.09 -3.09 0.95
N ALA A 133 13.82 -3.30 1.25
CA ALA A 133 13.14 -4.58 1.04
C ALA A 133 11.97 -4.40 0.05
N VAL A 134 11.78 -5.39 -0.82
CA VAL A 134 10.77 -5.40 -1.87
C VAL A 134 9.95 -6.68 -1.79
N ALA A 135 8.65 -6.54 -1.79
CA ALA A 135 7.71 -7.64 -1.94
C ALA A 135 7.61 -8.03 -3.43
N ASP A 136 8.29 -9.08 -3.82
CA ASP A 136 8.25 -9.72 -5.14
C ASP A 136 7.08 -10.71 -5.17
N ALA A 137 5.85 -10.14 -5.23
CA ALA A 137 4.62 -10.78 -4.80
C ALA A 137 4.29 -12.07 -5.57
N TRP A 138 4.51 -12.12 -6.88
CA TRP A 138 4.18 -13.29 -7.69
C TRP A 138 5.34 -14.29 -7.86
N ASN A 139 6.51 -13.99 -7.32
CA ASN A 139 7.54 -14.97 -7.01
C ASN A 139 7.47 -15.41 -5.53
N HIS A 140 6.44 -14.95 -4.79
CA HIS A 140 6.16 -15.38 -3.43
C HIS A 140 7.36 -15.24 -2.49
N ARG A 141 8.03 -14.06 -2.55
CA ARG A 141 9.26 -13.80 -1.81
C ARG A 141 9.43 -12.32 -1.47
N ILE A 142 10.24 -12.04 -0.47
CA ILE A 142 10.78 -10.71 -0.20
C ILE A 142 12.24 -10.71 -0.61
N LEU A 143 12.64 -9.72 -1.38
CA LEU A 143 14.04 -9.45 -1.72
C LEU A 143 14.55 -8.30 -0.87
N ILE A 144 15.77 -8.43 -0.33
CA ILE A 144 16.40 -7.42 0.53
C ILE A 144 17.75 -7.07 -0.06
N TRP A 145 18.02 -5.78 -0.17
CA TRP A 145 19.32 -5.17 -0.43
C TRP A 145 19.82 -4.56 0.89
N ASN A 146 21.00 -4.96 1.35
CA ASN A 146 21.58 -4.49 2.62
C ASN A 146 22.02 -3.02 2.58
N GLU A 147 22.33 -2.52 1.39
CA GLU A 147 22.65 -1.11 1.10
C GLU A 147 21.77 -0.63 -0.06
N THR A 148 21.49 0.68 -0.12
CA THR A 148 20.73 1.26 -1.23
C THR A 148 21.40 0.92 -2.58
N PRO A 149 20.66 0.34 -3.56
CA PRO A 149 21.24 0.04 -4.86
C PRO A 149 21.78 1.28 -5.59
N THR A 150 22.95 1.14 -6.20
CA THR A 150 23.66 2.23 -6.87
C THR A 150 23.90 1.99 -8.37
N SER A 151 23.39 0.88 -8.89
CA SER A 151 23.51 0.50 -10.30
C SER A 151 22.24 -0.17 -10.81
N ASN A 152 22.02 -0.11 -12.13
CA ASN A 152 20.91 -0.82 -12.76
C ASN A 152 21.04 -2.32 -12.55
N ASN A 153 19.90 -2.96 -12.40
CA ASN A 153 19.77 -4.41 -12.24
C ASN A 153 20.70 -5.00 -11.17
N GLN A 154 20.94 -4.27 -10.08
CA GLN A 154 21.72 -4.77 -8.96
C GLN A 154 20.98 -5.94 -8.28
N PRO A 155 21.68 -7.08 -8.03
CA PRO A 155 21.04 -8.24 -7.40
C PRO A 155 20.70 -7.96 -5.94
N ALA A 156 19.66 -8.64 -5.44
CA ALA A 156 19.37 -8.67 -4.02
C ALA A 156 20.41 -9.52 -3.26
N ASP A 157 20.60 -9.17 -1.99
CA ASP A 157 21.55 -9.86 -1.08
C ASP A 157 20.88 -11.02 -0.33
N ILE A 158 19.58 -10.88 -0.02
CA ILE A 158 18.84 -11.87 0.80
C ILE A 158 17.45 -12.09 0.19
N VAL A 159 16.98 -13.34 0.27
CA VAL A 159 15.61 -13.72 -0.08
C VAL A 159 14.90 -14.38 1.10
N LEU A 160 13.66 -13.93 1.40
CA LEU A 160 12.76 -14.58 2.34
C LEU A 160 11.58 -15.20 1.60
N GLY A 161 10.96 -16.22 2.17
CA GLY A 161 9.83 -16.92 1.55
C GLY A 161 10.22 -18.06 0.63
N GLN A 162 11.45 -18.03 0.10
CA GLN A 162 12.06 -19.09 -0.71
C GLN A 162 13.37 -19.58 -0.06
N ALA A 163 13.84 -20.75 -0.46
CA ALA A 163 15.09 -21.32 0.08
C ALA A 163 16.31 -20.56 -0.44
N ASP A 164 16.25 -20.15 -1.70
CA ASP A 164 17.27 -19.39 -2.42
C ASP A 164 16.62 -18.51 -3.51
N PHE A 165 17.44 -17.82 -4.29
CA PHE A 165 16.96 -16.89 -5.33
C PHE A 165 16.33 -17.56 -6.55
N SER A 166 16.48 -18.86 -6.75
CA SER A 166 15.88 -19.60 -7.87
C SER A 166 14.43 -20.01 -7.60
N GLY A 167 14.00 -19.93 -6.33
CA GLY A 167 12.63 -20.26 -5.92
C GLY A 167 11.62 -19.18 -6.29
N GLY A 168 10.45 -19.60 -6.76
CA GLY A 168 9.33 -18.69 -7.12
C GLY A 168 7.95 -19.33 -6.92
N GLU A 169 7.88 -20.52 -6.27
CA GLU A 169 6.63 -21.23 -6.06
C GLU A 169 5.95 -20.81 -4.74
N SER A 170 4.61 -20.72 -4.77
CA SER A 170 3.82 -20.46 -3.56
C SER A 170 4.11 -21.50 -2.48
N ASN A 171 4.38 -21.02 -1.26
CA ASN A 171 4.73 -21.89 -0.15
C ASN A 171 5.87 -22.88 -0.45
N ARG A 172 6.82 -22.49 -1.34
CA ARG A 172 7.92 -23.36 -1.82
C ARG A 172 7.41 -24.68 -2.44
N GLY A 173 6.30 -24.61 -3.19
CA GLY A 173 5.66 -25.76 -3.82
C GLY A 173 4.84 -26.65 -2.89
N ASN A 174 4.65 -26.27 -1.61
CA ASN A 174 3.85 -27.02 -0.66
C ASN A 174 2.40 -26.52 -0.60
N ASN A 175 1.47 -27.42 -0.29
CA ASN A 175 0.06 -27.08 -0.11
C ASN A 175 -0.18 -26.20 1.13
N LEU A 176 0.58 -26.41 2.18
CA LEU A 176 0.47 -25.66 3.43
C LEU A 176 1.69 -24.74 3.61
N PRO A 177 1.50 -23.56 4.21
CA PRO A 177 2.58 -22.67 4.58
C PRO A 177 3.38 -23.20 5.75
N ASN A 178 4.51 -22.55 6.04
CA ASN A 178 5.30 -22.73 7.25
C ASN A 178 6.00 -21.40 7.61
N ALA A 179 6.85 -21.40 8.63
CA ALA A 179 7.55 -20.19 9.09
C ALA A 179 8.56 -19.62 8.07
N THR A 180 8.92 -20.38 7.01
CA THR A 180 9.94 -19.97 6.02
C THR A 180 9.35 -19.73 4.63
N SER A 181 8.03 -19.85 4.45
CA SER A 181 7.37 -19.78 3.15
C SER A 181 6.42 -18.60 3.05
N LEU A 182 6.18 -18.10 1.83
CA LEU A 182 5.26 -17.01 1.51
C LEU A 182 4.35 -17.39 0.34
N PHE A 183 3.20 -16.69 0.27
CA PHE A 183 2.27 -16.76 -0.84
C PHE A 183 1.62 -15.40 -1.09
N TRP A 184 1.89 -14.78 -2.27
CA TRP A 184 1.39 -13.45 -2.62
C TRP A 184 1.64 -12.44 -1.49
N CYS A 185 2.88 -12.23 -1.11
CA CYS A 185 3.26 -11.21 -0.15
C CYS A 185 3.15 -9.81 -0.79
N TYR A 186 2.16 -9.00 -0.38
CA TYR A 186 1.93 -7.69 -0.97
C TYR A 186 2.58 -6.56 -0.20
N GLY A 187 2.54 -6.56 1.13
CA GLY A 187 3.09 -5.53 1.98
C GLY A 187 4.37 -5.95 2.67
N VAL A 188 5.32 -5.03 2.79
CA VAL A 188 6.54 -5.18 3.58
C VAL A 188 6.80 -3.87 4.31
N TYR A 189 7.23 -3.93 5.56
CA TYR A 189 7.49 -2.76 6.39
C TYR A 189 8.60 -3.01 7.41
N TRP A 190 9.57 -2.12 7.49
CA TRP A 190 10.61 -2.10 8.49
C TRP A 190 10.30 -1.03 9.55
N ASP A 191 10.16 -1.41 10.82
CA ASP A 191 9.80 -0.49 11.91
C ASP A 191 11.02 0.10 12.64
N GLY A 192 12.22 -0.11 12.11
CA GLY A 192 13.48 0.27 12.75
C GLY A 192 14.11 -0.85 13.59
N ALA A 193 13.34 -1.88 13.94
CA ALA A 193 13.77 -3.02 14.75
C ALA A 193 13.29 -4.37 14.21
N ARG A 194 12.18 -4.40 13.46
CA ARG A 194 11.54 -5.63 12.97
C ARG A 194 11.10 -5.49 11.54
N LEU A 195 11.21 -6.57 10.78
CA LEU A 195 10.64 -6.67 9.44
C LEU A 195 9.27 -7.35 9.50
N TRP A 196 8.26 -6.67 9.00
CA TRP A 196 6.88 -7.13 8.91
C TRP A 196 6.50 -7.41 7.47
N VAL A 197 5.82 -8.54 7.21
CA VAL A 197 5.39 -8.94 5.87
C VAL A 197 3.93 -9.35 5.88
N CYS A 198 3.12 -8.72 5.04
CA CYS A 198 1.76 -9.16 4.74
C CYS A 198 1.82 -10.36 3.78
N ASP A 199 1.72 -11.57 4.31
CA ASP A 199 1.65 -12.82 3.56
C ASP A 199 0.20 -13.10 3.15
N THR A 200 -0.28 -12.27 2.22
CA THR A 200 -1.68 -12.07 1.86
C THR A 200 -2.36 -13.35 1.40
N GLY A 201 -1.70 -14.14 0.56
CA GLY A 201 -2.21 -15.42 0.06
C GLY A 201 -2.36 -16.49 1.14
N ASN A 202 -1.62 -16.39 2.23
CA ASN A 202 -1.76 -17.21 3.43
C ASN A 202 -2.58 -16.51 4.54
N ARG A 203 -3.12 -15.32 4.29
CA ARG A 203 -4.04 -14.59 5.18
C ARG A 203 -3.45 -14.31 6.55
N ARG A 204 -2.18 -13.86 6.58
CA ARG A 204 -1.42 -13.65 7.80
C ARG A 204 -0.39 -12.52 7.64
N VAL A 205 0.11 -12.05 8.75
CA VAL A 205 1.29 -11.18 8.83
C VAL A 205 2.40 -11.96 9.52
N LEU A 206 3.59 -11.94 8.94
CA LEU A 206 4.80 -12.53 9.51
C LEU A 206 5.75 -11.42 9.99
N MET A 207 6.52 -11.71 11.06
CA MET A 207 7.51 -10.79 11.59
C MET A 207 8.84 -11.50 11.82
N TRP A 208 9.93 -10.82 11.47
CA TRP A 208 11.31 -11.16 11.81
C TRP A 208 11.85 -10.15 12.80
N ASN A 209 12.41 -10.63 13.90
CA ASN A 209 13.00 -9.78 14.94
C ASN A 209 14.45 -9.42 14.54
N GLY A 210 14.65 -8.18 14.13
CA GLY A 210 15.89 -7.70 13.52
C GLY A 210 15.91 -7.84 11.99
N LEU A 211 17.00 -7.38 11.40
CA LEU A 211 17.26 -7.55 9.97
C LEU A 211 17.54 -9.03 9.67
N PRO A 212 16.87 -9.63 8.68
CA PRO A 212 17.21 -10.95 8.21
C PRO A 212 18.67 -11.00 7.70
N THR A 213 19.38 -12.10 8.00
CA THR A 213 20.80 -12.25 7.68
C THR A 213 21.11 -13.44 6.76
N SER A 214 20.09 -14.23 6.42
CA SER A 214 20.25 -15.41 5.58
C SER A 214 19.04 -15.69 4.72
N ASN A 215 19.26 -16.32 3.58
CA ASN A 215 18.19 -16.78 2.70
C ASN A 215 17.27 -17.76 3.43
N GLY A 216 15.96 -17.60 3.17
CA GLY A 216 14.95 -18.47 3.73
C GLY A 216 14.84 -18.47 5.25
N GLN A 217 15.35 -17.43 5.92
CA GLN A 217 15.25 -17.28 7.37
C GLN A 217 13.79 -17.40 7.81
N LYS A 218 13.53 -18.19 8.87
CA LYS A 218 12.20 -18.37 9.43
C LYS A 218 11.71 -17.09 10.11
N ALA A 219 10.41 -16.82 10.01
CA ALA A 219 9.75 -15.78 10.78
C ALA A 219 9.66 -16.17 12.27
N ASP A 220 9.68 -15.18 13.13
CA ASP A 220 9.66 -15.35 14.59
C ASP A 220 8.23 -15.27 15.16
N LEU A 221 7.32 -14.53 14.49
CA LEU A 221 5.97 -14.31 14.96
C LEU A 221 4.98 -14.30 13.79
N ILE A 222 3.74 -14.70 14.07
CA ILE A 222 2.61 -14.69 13.13
C ILE A 222 1.39 -14.04 13.76
N LEU A 223 0.64 -13.26 12.95
CA LEU A 223 -0.68 -12.71 13.27
C LEU A 223 -1.67 -13.13 12.19
N GLY A 224 -2.96 -13.27 12.55
CA GLY A 224 -4.03 -13.60 11.61
C GLY A 224 -4.30 -15.09 11.42
N GLN A 225 -3.41 -15.94 11.92
CA GLN A 225 -3.53 -17.40 11.91
C GLN A 225 -3.07 -17.97 13.26
N LYS A 226 -3.63 -19.10 13.67
CA LYS A 226 -3.29 -19.74 14.96
C LYS A 226 -1.85 -20.26 15.04
N ASP A 227 -1.27 -20.64 13.90
CA ASP A 227 0.09 -21.15 13.78
C ASP A 227 0.63 -20.97 12.35
N PHE A 228 1.93 -21.28 12.15
CA PHE A 228 2.60 -21.08 10.87
C PHE A 228 2.12 -22.03 9.75
N ASN A 229 1.39 -23.08 10.06
CA ASN A 229 1.00 -24.13 9.11
C ASN A 229 -0.47 -24.00 8.66
N THR A 230 -1.18 -22.95 9.11
CA THR A 230 -2.57 -22.66 8.74
C THR A 230 -2.67 -21.47 7.81
N ARG A 231 -3.73 -21.45 6.98
CA ARG A 231 -3.98 -20.40 5.97
C ARG A 231 -5.45 -20.21 5.65
N ASP A 232 -6.35 -20.70 6.48
CA ASP A 232 -7.78 -20.59 6.24
C ASP A 232 -8.26 -19.15 6.31
N GLU A 233 -9.23 -18.80 5.46
CA GLU A 233 -9.85 -17.48 5.48
C GLU A 233 -10.44 -17.21 6.86
N ASN A 234 -10.10 -16.07 7.46
CA ASN A 234 -10.46 -15.73 8.83
C ASN A 234 -10.12 -16.81 9.86
N GLY A 235 -9.02 -17.56 9.62
CA GLY A 235 -8.60 -18.65 10.52
C GLY A 235 -9.55 -19.85 10.52
N GLY A 236 -10.44 -19.98 9.52
CA GLY A 236 -11.46 -21.03 9.43
C GLY A 236 -12.66 -20.80 10.34
N THR A 237 -12.85 -19.56 10.82
CA THR A 237 -13.95 -19.17 11.71
C THR A 237 -14.64 -17.91 11.20
N GLU A 238 -15.64 -17.42 11.93
CA GLU A 238 -16.16 -16.06 11.71
C GLU A 238 -15.06 -15.03 11.96
N PRO A 239 -15.09 -13.88 11.25
CA PRO A 239 -14.13 -12.79 11.46
C PRO A 239 -14.09 -12.35 12.92
N ASN A 240 -12.89 -12.10 13.45
CA ASN A 240 -12.69 -11.70 14.83
C ASN A 240 -11.37 -10.90 14.99
N ALA A 241 -10.96 -10.60 16.23
CA ALA A 241 -9.78 -9.80 16.53
C ALA A 241 -8.45 -10.51 16.23
N THR A 242 -8.45 -11.83 15.98
CA THR A 242 -7.24 -12.63 15.68
C THR A 242 -7.19 -13.15 14.25
N SER A 243 -8.16 -12.82 13.41
CA SER A 243 -8.28 -13.38 12.06
C SER A 243 -8.08 -12.34 10.98
N MET A 244 -7.65 -12.75 9.80
CA MET A 244 -7.47 -11.91 8.62
C MET A 244 -7.95 -12.61 7.35
N ARG A 245 -8.28 -11.80 6.33
CA ARG A 245 -8.62 -12.30 5.01
C ARG A 245 -7.55 -11.94 3.97
N TRP A 246 -7.24 -10.66 3.79
CA TRP A 246 -6.21 -10.19 2.84
C TRP A 246 -5.43 -9.03 3.45
N ALA A 247 -4.46 -9.30 4.30
CA ALA A 247 -3.54 -8.27 4.78
C ALA A 247 -2.70 -7.72 3.62
N HIS A 248 -2.70 -6.40 3.40
CA HIS A 248 -1.99 -5.75 2.30
C HIS A 248 -0.98 -4.70 2.77
N GLY A 249 -1.44 -3.69 3.46
CA GLY A 249 -0.61 -2.61 3.98
C GLY A 249 -0.32 -2.77 5.47
N ILE A 250 0.82 -2.27 5.91
CA ILE A 250 1.25 -2.34 7.30
C ILE A 250 2.12 -1.13 7.63
N CYS A 251 1.93 -0.54 8.82
CA CYS A 251 2.78 0.51 9.36
C CYS A 251 2.77 0.51 10.89
N VAL A 252 3.66 1.29 11.49
CA VAL A 252 3.61 1.62 12.92
C VAL A 252 3.20 3.07 13.10
N TRP A 253 2.18 3.32 13.91
CA TRP A 253 1.61 4.62 14.22
C TRP A 253 1.75 4.92 15.72
N ARG A 254 2.68 5.80 16.10
CA ARG A 254 2.94 6.13 17.52
C ARG A 254 3.07 4.88 18.41
N GLY A 255 3.81 3.87 17.94
CA GLY A 255 4.02 2.59 18.64
C GLY A 255 2.90 1.56 18.48
N LYS A 256 1.82 1.88 17.77
CA LYS A 256 0.73 0.96 17.45
C LYS A 256 1.00 0.28 16.11
N LEU A 257 0.89 -1.05 16.06
CA LEU A 257 0.92 -1.76 14.77
C LEU A 257 -0.43 -1.61 14.09
N CYS A 258 -0.44 -1.22 12.82
CA CYS A 258 -1.64 -1.07 11.98
C CYS A 258 -1.51 -1.95 10.75
N VAL A 259 -2.53 -2.77 10.47
CA VAL A 259 -2.60 -3.67 9.31
C VAL A 259 -3.89 -3.45 8.55
N ALA A 260 -3.78 -3.14 7.27
CA ALA A 260 -4.91 -3.05 6.35
C ALA A 260 -5.34 -4.47 5.94
N ASP A 261 -6.41 -4.97 6.53
CA ASP A 261 -7.07 -6.24 6.20
C ASP A 261 -8.12 -6.01 5.11
N ALA A 262 -7.63 -5.85 3.88
CA ALA A 262 -8.41 -5.38 2.74
C ALA A 262 -9.60 -6.28 2.39
N GLY A 263 -9.45 -7.58 2.54
CA GLY A 263 -10.52 -8.54 2.27
C GLY A 263 -11.69 -8.48 3.26
N ASN A 264 -11.45 -7.93 4.44
CA ASN A 264 -12.45 -7.67 5.47
C ASN A 264 -12.82 -6.18 5.58
N ASN A 265 -12.36 -5.34 4.64
CA ASN A 265 -12.70 -3.92 4.58
C ASN A 265 -12.45 -3.18 5.89
N ARG A 266 -11.28 -3.42 6.52
CA ARG A 266 -10.94 -2.87 7.83
C ARG A 266 -9.44 -2.63 8.00
N VAL A 267 -9.08 -1.83 8.99
CA VAL A 267 -7.72 -1.72 9.52
C VAL A 267 -7.71 -2.27 10.94
N MET A 268 -6.85 -3.25 11.20
CA MET A 268 -6.64 -3.84 12.51
C MET A 268 -5.49 -3.11 13.21
N ILE A 269 -5.68 -2.75 14.50
CA ILE A 269 -4.70 -1.96 15.26
C ILE A 269 -4.41 -2.66 16.59
N TRP A 270 -3.13 -2.89 16.85
CA TRP A 270 -2.59 -3.30 18.15
C TRP A 270 -2.02 -2.07 18.85
N ASN A 271 -2.40 -1.82 20.09
CA ASN A 271 -1.98 -0.65 20.87
C ASN A 271 -0.48 -0.63 21.21
N SER A 272 0.19 -1.74 21.03
CA SER A 272 1.64 -1.90 21.13
C SER A 272 2.09 -2.96 20.12
N THR A 273 3.40 -3.04 19.88
CA THR A 273 3.95 -4.11 19.03
C THR A 273 3.57 -5.48 19.60
N PRO A 274 2.93 -6.36 18.81
CA PRO A 274 2.60 -7.73 19.24
C PRO A 274 3.85 -8.53 19.59
N THR A 275 3.76 -9.30 20.67
CA THR A 275 4.86 -10.17 21.17
C THR A 275 4.47 -11.64 21.21
N GLU A 276 3.20 -11.95 21.00
CA GLU A 276 2.68 -13.30 21.04
C GLU A 276 2.07 -13.71 19.69
N THR A 277 2.26 -14.97 19.32
CA THR A 277 1.63 -15.55 18.12
C THR A 277 0.12 -15.42 18.20
N ASN A 278 -0.49 -14.97 17.09
CA ASN A 278 -1.92 -14.76 16.94
C ASN A 278 -2.53 -13.84 18.01
N GLN A 279 -1.75 -12.89 18.52
CA GLN A 279 -2.24 -11.89 19.48
C GLN A 279 -3.43 -11.13 18.89
N PRO A 280 -4.57 -11.00 19.64
CA PRO A 280 -5.71 -10.24 19.16
C PRO A 280 -5.37 -8.76 19.01
N CYS A 281 -5.95 -8.11 17.99
CA CYS A 281 -5.87 -6.64 17.88
C CYS A 281 -6.82 -5.97 18.88
N ASP A 282 -6.51 -4.72 19.23
CA ASP A 282 -7.24 -3.95 20.25
C ASP A 282 -8.36 -3.10 19.64
N VAL A 283 -8.17 -2.64 18.38
CA VAL A 283 -9.06 -1.70 17.71
C VAL A 283 -9.24 -2.10 16.24
N VAL A 284 -10.45 -1.83 15.70
CA VAL A 284 -10.75 -1.94 14.30
C VAL A 284 -11.33 -0.62 13.76
N LEU A 285 -10.77 -0.11 12.65
CA LEU A 285 -11.32 1.01 11.88
C LEU A 285 -11.93 0.47 10.58
N GLY A 286 -12.93 1.16 10.04
CA GLY A 286 -13.67 0.75 8.85
C GLY A 286 -14.88 -0.11 9.15
N GLN A 287 -14.93 -0.76 10.32
CA GLN A 287 -16.03 -1.58 10.82
C GLN A 287 -16.39 -1.18 12.24
N LYS A 288 -17.64 -1.44 12.68
CA LYS A 288 -18.13 -1.13 14.04
C LYS A 288 -17.53 -2.03 15.09
N ASP A 289 -17.22 -3.27 14.72
CA ASP A 289 -16.61 -4.28 15.58
C ASP A 289 -15.79 -5.30 14.78
N PHE A 290 -15.18 -6.27 15.45
CA PHE A 290 -14.27 -7.23 14.84
C PHE A 290 -14.94 -8.29 13.96
N THR A 291 -16.25 -8.44 14.04
CA THR A 291 -17.02 -9.51 13.35
C THR A 291 -17.60 -9.02 12.02
N LEU A 292 -17.73 -7.71 11.85
CA LEU A 292 -18.27 -7.10 10.63
C LEU A 292 -17.18 -6.92 9.59
N VAL A 293 -17.54 -7.16 8.32
CA VAL A 293 -16.58 -7.15 7.19
C VAL A 293 -17.15 -6.54 5.90
N ASP A 294 -18.39 -6.06 5.94
CA ASP A 294 -19.04 -5.53 4.74
C ASP A 294 -18.40 -4.21 4.27
N HIS A 295 -18.22 -4.07 2.96
CA HIS A 295 -17.73 -2.82 2.40
C HIS A 295 -18.66 -1.66 2.76
N ASN A 296 -18.06 -0.52 3.12
CA ASN A 296 -18.78 0.67 3.56
C ASN A 296 -19.87 0.38 4.62
N GLN A 297 -19.69 -0.68 5.45
CA GLN A 297 -20.69 -1.11 6.47
C GLN A 297 -22.10 -1.25 5.87
N THR A 298 -22.22 -1.93 4.71
CA THR A 298 -23.44 -2.15 3.93
C THR A 298 -24.05 -0.91 3.25
N ASN A 299 -23.47 0.28 3.41
CA ASN A 299 -23.98 1.49 2.76
C ASN A 299 -23.60 1.51 1.27
N TYR A 300 -24.54 1.92 0.42
CA TYR A 300 -24.29 2.07 -1.02
C TYR A 300 -23.29 3.21 -1.33
N PHE A 301 -23.46 4.35 -0.67
CA PHE A 301 -22.50 5.44 -0.71
C PHE A 301 -21.48 5.30 0.41
N PRO A 302 -20.22 5.69 0.20
CA PRO A 302 -19.22 5.72 1.25
C PRO A 302 -19.66 6.55 2.45
N ILE A 303 -19.16 6.16 3.62
CA ILE A 303 -19.34 6.91 4.87
C ILE A 303 -17.97 7.16 5.50
N PRO A 304 -17.83 8.16 6.40
CA PRO A 304 -16.53 8.46 7.02
C PRO A 304 -15.99 7.31 7.89
N ALA A 305 -16.87 6.45 8.41
CA ALA A 305 -16.50 5.30 9.25
C ALA A 305 -16.34 3.98 8.48
N GLY A 306 -16.61 3.97 7.16
CA GLY A 306 -16.57 2.77 6.32
C GLY A 306 -15.34 2.74 5.43
N LEU A 307 -14.87 1.53 5.10
CA LEU A 307 -13.80 1.26 4.16
C LEU A 307 -14.27 0.29 3.07
N ASN A 308 -13.63 0.36 1.91
CA ASN A 308 -13.83 -0.55 0.79
C ASN A 308 -12.47 -0.92 0.16
N MET A 309 -12.00 -2.12 0.47
CA MET A 309 -10.70 -2.65 0.03
C MET A 309 -9.54 -1.69 0.38
N PRO A 310 -9.26 -1.41 1.66
CA PRO A 310 -8.11 -0.60 2.04
C PRO A 310 -6.82 -1.39 1.76
N TYR A 311 -5.98 -0.89 0.84
CA TYR A 311 -4.73 -1.58 0.51
C TYR A 311 -3.52 -0.95 1.18
N GLY A 312 -3.43 0.36 1.27
CA GLY A 312 -2.30 1.07 1.85
C GLY A 312 -2.62 1.69 3.20
N VAL A 313 -1.65 1.71 4.08
CA VAL A 313 -1.70 2.39 5.38
C VAL A 313 -0.35 3.00 5.70
N THR A 314 -0.36 4.24 6.21
CA THR A 314 0.84 4.95 6.68
C THR A 314 0.47 5.89 7.82
N SER A 315 1.45 6.52 8.46
CA SER A 315 1.18 7.49 9.52
C SER A 315 2.04 8.73 9.38
N VAL A 316 1.49 9.89 9.76
CA VAL A 316 2.21 11.16 9.86
C VAL A 316 1.81 11.82 11.17
N GLY A 317 2.78 12.04 12.05
CA GLY A 317 2.51 12.60 13.38
C GLY A 317 1.43 11.79 14.11
N ASP A 318 0.37 12.46 14.53
CA ASP A 318 -0.75 11.84 15.23
C ASP A 318 -1.86 11.30 14.31
N TRP A 319 -1.61 11.27 13.01
CA TRP A 319 -2.59 10.81 12.02
C TRP A 319 -2.23 9.48 11.39
N LEU A 320 -3.18 8.55 11.39
CA LEU A 320 -3.17 7.35 10.56
C LEU A 320 -3.87 7.67 9.24
N ILE A 321 -3.22 7.34 8.13
CA ILE A 321 -3.72 7.60 6.78
C ILE A 321 -3.91 6.26 6.06
N VAL A 322 -5.08 6.06 5.46
CA VAL A 322 -5.48 4.82 4.81
C VAL A 322 -5.93 5.10 3.38
N THR A 323 -5.46 4.32 2.42
CA THR A 323 -6.05 4.30 1.08
C THR A 323 -7.34 3.50 1.10
N ASP A 324 -8.48 4.15 0.94
CA ASP A 324 -9.76 3.50 0.70
C ASP A 324 -9.90 3.27 -0.81
N THR A 325 -9.18 2.25 -1.28
CA THR A 325 -8.79 2.07 -2.68
C THR A 325 -9.97 1.98 -3.62
N ALA A 326 -10.97 1.14 -3.32
CA ALA A 326 -12.14 0.97 -4.19
C ALA A 326 -13.10 2.17 -4.17
N SER A 327 -12.89 3.12 -3.26
CA SER A 327 -13.59 4.42 -3.24
C SER A 327 -12.74 5.56 -3.81
N SER A 328 -11.52 5.29 -4.26
CA SER A 328 -10.56 6.24 -4.84
C SER A 328 -10.38 7.48 -3.96
N ARG A 329 -10.10 7.26 -2.65
CA ARG A 329 -9.92 8.32 -1.65
C ARG A 329 -8.89 7.93 -0.58
N LEU A 330 -8.36 8.93 0.11
CA LEU A 330 -7.53 8.75 1.30
C LEU A 330 -8.30 9.25 2.52
N LEU A 331 -8.23 8.52 3.61
CA LEU A 331 -8.90 8.85 4.87
C LEU A 331 -7.88 8.99 6.00
N GLY A 332 -8.13 9.95 6.92
CA GLY A 332 -7.26 10.22 8.07
C GLY A 332 -7.99 10.10 9.41
N TRP A 333 -7.37 9.38 10.38
CA TRP A 333 -7.84 9.24 11.77
C TRP A 333 -6.80 9.80 12.74
N HIS A 334 -7.25 10.58 13.71
CA HIS A 334 -6.40 11.11 14.77
C HIS A 334 -6.22 10.08 15.91
N ILE A 335 -5.05 10.09 16.55
CA ILE A 335 -4.69 9.11 17.61
C ILE A 335 -5.67 9.11 18.78
N ASP A 336 -6.19 10.27 19.17
CA ASP A 336 -7.14 10.42 20.28
C ASP A 336 -8.50 9.76 19.99
N ASP A 337 -8.80 9.52 18.73
CA ASP A 337 -10.05 8.90 18.26
C ASP A 337 -9.87 7.42 17.87
N CYS A 338 -8.76 6.80 18.22
CA CYS A 338 -8.46 5.41 17.88
C CYS A 338 -9.35 4.45 18.69
N ARG A 339 -10.60 4.24 18.22
CA ARG A 339 -11.63 3.35 18.79
C ARG A 339 -12.40 2.65 17.67
N ASN A 340 -13.00 1.50 17.99
CA ASN A 340 -13.80 0.74 17.00
C ASN A 340 -14.84 1.61 16.33
N GLY A 341 -14.88 1.55 14.99
CA GLY A 341 -15.87 2.22 14.16
C GLY A 341 -15.84 3.74 14.16
N THR A 342 -14.80 4.37 14.72
CA THR A 342 -14.66 5.83 14.69
C THR A 342 -14.59 6.34 13.26
N PRO A 343 -15.34 7.42 12.90
CA PRO A 343 -15.26 8.02 11.59
C PRO A 343 -13.92 8.72 11.36
N ALA A 344 -13.43 8.67 10.11
CA ALA A 344 -12.32 9.50 9.65
C ALA A 344 -12.67 10.99 9.73
N LYS A 345 -11.68 11.83 9.96
CA LYS A 345 -11.82 13.29 10.04
C LYS A 345 -11.21 14.01 8.84
N LEU A 346 -10.25 13.39 8.16
CA LEU A 346 -9.55 13.97 7.02
C LEU A 346 -9.85 13.19 5.75
N LEU A 347 -9.86 13.89 4.63
CA LEU A 347 -10.17 13.34 3.31
C LEU A 347 -9.25 13.94 2.24
N ALA A 348 -8.85 13.11 1.26
CA ALA A 348 -8.30 13.53 -0.01
C ALA A 348 -8.82 12.62 -1.15
N GLY A 349 -8.75 13.10 -2.40
CA GLY A 349 -9.19 12.40 -3.61
C GLY A 349 -10.65 12.59 -3.98
N GLN A 350 -11.53 12.86 -3.03
CA GLN A 350 -12.95 13.17 -3.22
C GLN A 350 -13.30 14.49 -2.54
N TYR A 351 -14.41 15.12 -2.89
CA TYR A 351 -14.84 16.39 -2.29
C TYR A 351 -15.57 16.19 -0.96
N THR A 352 -16.30 15.08 -0.82
CA THR A 352 -17.04 14.74 0.39
C THR A 352 -16.83 13.27 0.78
N PHE A 353 -17.12 12.92 2.04
CA PHE A 353 -17.02 11.53 2.51
C PHE A 353 -18.03 10.58 1.82
N GLN A 354 -19.08 11.09 1.23
CA GLN A 354 -20.13 10.31 0.56
C GLN A 354 -19.83 10.05 -0.92
N GLU A 355 -18.79 10.68 -1.46
CA GLU A 355 -18.38 10.49 -2.85
C GLU A 355 -17.40 9.33 -3.02
N LYS A 356 -17.49 8.76 -4.19
CA LYS A 356 -16.59 7.70 -4.71
C LYS A 356 -16.51 7.85 -6.22
N GLY A 357 -15.54 7.19 -6.79
CA GLY A 357 -15.40 7.13 -8.25
C GLY A 357 -14.03 7.56 -8.71
N ASP A 358 -13.56 6.81 -9.68
CA ASP A 358 -12.26 7.03 -10.28
C ASP A 358 -12.19 8.43 -10.86
N ASN A 359 -11.16 9.18 -10.45
CA ASN A 359 -10.96 10.56 -10.88
C ASN A 359 -12.21 11.45 -10.71
N ARG A 360 -13.05 11.19 -9.67
CA ARG A 360 -14.31 11.90 -9.44
C ARG A 360 -15.27 11.81 -10.64
N TRP A 361 -15.27 10.65 -11.32
CA TRP A 361 -16.05 10.36 -12.53
C TRP A 361 -15.71 11.24 -13.75
N ALA A 362 -14.46 11.73 -13.82
CA ALA A 362 -13.94 12.58 -14.90
C ALA A 362 -12.60 12.03 -15.44
N MET A 363 -12.00 12.74 -16.37
CA MET A 363 -10.63 12.46 -16.82
C MET A 363 -9.63 12.72 -15.67
N PRO A 364 -8.50 12.00 -15.65
CA PRO A 364 -7.46 12.25 -14.65
C PRO A 364 -6.97 13.69 -14.69
N VAL A 365 -6.99 14.35 -13.55
CA VAL A 365 -6.37 15.67 -13.35
C VAL A 365 -5.34 15.58 -12.23
N ARG A 366 -4.59 16.67 -12.01
CA ARG A 366 -3.44 16.66 -11.11
C ARG A 366 -3.76 16.15 -9.70
N ASP A 367 -4.90 16.52 -9.13
CA ASP A 367 -5.33 16.20 -7.76
C ASP A 367 -6.37 15.07 -7.65
N SER A 368 -6.71 14.41 -8.74
CA SER A 368 -7.63 13.27 -8.72
C SER A 368 -6.93 11.95 -8.36
N LEU A 369 -7.68 10.95 -7.96
CA LEU A 369 -7.19 9.62 -7.62
C LEU A 369 -8.00 8.53 -8.32
N CYS A 370 -7.31 7.43 -8.68
CA CYS A 370 -7.91 6.23 -9.23
C CYS A 370 -7.22 4.99 -8.64
N TRP A 371 -7.94 4.22 -7.83
CA TRP A 371 -7.44 2.97 -7.25
C TRP A 371 -6.03 3.10 -6.64
N SER A 372 -5.83 4.07 -5.75
CA SER A 372 -4.55 4.24 -5.07
C SER A 372 -4.28 3.04 -4.17
N TYR A 373 -3.20 2.29 -4.46
CA TYR A 373 -2.81 1.11 -3.69
C TYR A 373 -1.85 1.44 -2.57
N GLY A 374 -0.67 1.91 -2.93
CA GLY A 374 0.42 2.18 -1.99
C GLY A 374 0.43 3.61 -1.50
N ILE A 375 0.79 3.76 -0.26
CA ILE A 375 1.04 5.05 0.38
C ILE A 375 2.25 4.93 1.30
N TYR A 376 3.11 5.94 1.31
CA TYR A 376 4.27 6.01 2.18
C TYR A 376 4.48 7.43 2.65
N ALA A 377 4.87 7.62 3.91
CA ALA A 377 5.12 8.95 4.47
C ALA A 377 6.54 9.07 5.02
N LYS A 378 7.19 10.21 4.76
CA LYS A 378 8.44 10.63 5.40
C LYS A 378 8.35 12.12 5.73
N GLY A 379 8.35 12.46 7.03
CA GLY A 379 8.11 13.83 7.47
C GLY A 379 6.76 14.36 6.97
N GLU A 380 6.76 15.51 6.29
CA GLU A 380 5.56 16.13 5.71
C GLU A 380 5.18 15.57 4.32
N THR A 381 6.06 14.78 3.71
CA THR A 381 5.87 14.27 2.35
C THR A 381 5.16 12.93 2.36
N ILE A 382 4.13 12.81 1.54
CA ILE A 382 3.42 11.58 1.26
C ILE A 382 3.64 11.18 -0.20
N LEU A 383 4.11 9.96 -0.41
CA LEU A 383 4.08 9.28 -1.69
C LEU A 383 2.76 8.55 -1.83
N VAL A 384 2.00 8.84 -2.88
CA VAL A 384 0.77 8.13 -3.25
C VAL A 384 1.00 7.39 -4.57
N CYS A 385 0.87 6.08 -4.57
CA CYS A 385 0.88 5.26 -5.79
C CYS A 385 -0.54 5.21 -6.36
N ASP A 386 -0.82 6.08 -7.32
CA ASP A 386 -2.12 6.21 -7.98
C ASP A 386 -2.22 5.22 -9.14
N SER A 387 -2.46 3.95 -8.76
CA SER A 387 -2.26 2.77 -9.60
C SER A 387 -3.13 2.75 -10.85
N GLY A 388 -4.41 3.13 -10.72
CA GLY A 388 -5.34 3.17 -11.85
C GLY A 388 -4.98 4.22 -12.89
N ASN A 389 -4.26 5.27 -12.49
CA ASN A 389 -3.74 6.29 -13.40
C ASN A 389 -2.27 6.03 -13.78
N SER A 390 -1.67 4.90 -13.40
CA SER A 390 -0.28 4.54 -13.69
C SER A 390 0.73 5.66 -13.39
N ARG A 391 0.58 6.31 -12.23
CA ARG A 391 1.43 7.41 -11.78
C ARG A 391 1.72 7.34 -10.29
N ALA A 392 2.76 8.05 -9.85
CA ALA A 392 3.07 8.26 -8.46
C ALA A 392 3.11 9.75 -8.15
N MET A 393 2.64 10.16 -6.99
CA MET A 393 2.53 11.56 -6.59
C MET A 393 3.24 11.81 -5.28
N LEU A 394 4.10 12.83 -5.25
CA LEU A 394 4.68 13.37 -4.03
C LEU A 394 3.83 14.56 -3.59
N TRP A 395 3.28 14.46 -2.40
CA TRP A 395 2.31 15.42 -1.89
C TRP A 395 2.67 15.83 -0.47
N ARG A 396 2.46 17.07 -0.11
CA ARG A 396 2.58 17.48 1.30
C ARG A 396 1.25 17.33 2.02
N VAL A 397 1.36 16.97 3.30
CA VAL A 397 0.21 16.95 4.19
C VAL A 397 -0.34 18.37 4.41
N SER A 398 -1.63 18.46 4.76
CA SER A 398 -2.26 19.72 5.13
C SER A 398 -1.63 20.32 6.40
N ASP A 399 -1.86 21.62 6.64
CA ASP A 399 -1.34 22.30 7.83
C ASP A 399 -1.88 21.70 9.13
N GLU A 400 -3.08 21.13 9.11
CA GLU A 400 -3.63 20.40 10.25
C GLU A 400 -2.83 19.17 10.62
N VAL A 401 -2.43 18.35 9.65
CA VAL A 401 -1.59 17.17 9.87
C VAL A 401 -0.19 17.60 10.28
N LYS A 402 0.36 18.60 9.60
CA LYS A 402 1.69 19.14 9.87
C LYS A 402 1.86 19.60 11.32
N GLY A 403 0.84 20.19 11.91
CA GLY A 403 0.86 20.67 13.30
C GLY A 403 1.05 19.56 14.35
N THR A 404 1.03 18.27 13.96
CA THR A 404 1.19 17.11 14.86
C THR A 404 2.49 16.32 14.64
N ILE A 405 3.36 16.75 13.71
CA ILE A 405 4.67 16.10 13.42
C ILE A 405 5.79 16.44 14.45
#